data_ebfbca0062a72c77c1ec66933152e233
#
_entry.id   ebfbca0062a72c77c1ec66933152e233
#
_cell.length_a   1.000
_cell.length_b   1.000
_cell.length_c   1.000
_cell.angle_alpha   90.00
_cell.angle_beta   90.00
_cell.angle_gamma   90.00
#
_symmetry.space_group_name_H-M   'P 1'
#
loop_
_entity.id
_entity.type
_entity.pdbx_description
1 polymer ?
#
loop_
_entity_poly.entity_id
_entity_poly.type
_entity_poly.pdbx_seq_one_letter_code
_entity_poly.pdbx_strand_id
1 'polypeptide(L)'
;MFICFFDQKGIVHKEFVPPDQTDNAAFYVEVLKRLRENGRRRRPNQWRNNTWLLHHDNAPAHAALLTRRFLTDNNMTVTPHPPYSHDLAPSDFFILPKLKIKLKRRRFQTLEEIQGESQAVLNTLRENNFQECFKNWHRRWDRCQASEGDYFGGDAGPKYLR
;
A
#
# COMPACT_ATOMS: atom_id res chain seq x y z
N MET A 1 8.75 10.21 -4.60
CA MET A 1 7.72 9.39 -3.91
C MET A 1 7.73 7.97 -4.47
N PHE A 2 7.35 6.98 -3.67
CA PHE A 2 7.30 5.57 -4.06
C PHE A 2 5.90 5.00 -3.85
N ILE A 3 5.37 4.33 -4.86
CA ILE A 3 4.05 3.68 -4.84
C ILE A 3 4.25 2.19 -4.97
N CYS A 4 3.59 1.40 -4.13
CA CYS A 4 3.69 -0.05 -4.13
C CYS A 4 2.35 -0.70 -3.80
N PHE A 5 1.89 -1.57 -4.67
CA PHE A 5 0.73 -2.42 -4.45
C PHE A 5 1.18 -3.87 -4.32
N PHE A 6 0.69 -4.54 -3.31
CA PHE A 6 1.06 -5.92 -3.00
C PHE A 6 -0.12 -6.70 -2.42
N ASP A 7 -0.02 -8.00 -2.51
CA ASP A 7 -0.96 -8.95 -1.93
C ASP A 7 -0.23 -10.02 -1.10
N GLN A 8 -0.93 -11.06 -0.68
CA GLN A 8 -0.35 -12.16 0.09
C GLN A 8 0.75 -12.94 -0.64
N LYS A 9 0.83 -12.84 -1.96
CA LYS A 9 1.84 -13.52 -2.78
C LYS A 9 3.04 -12.63 -3.11
N GLY A 10 2.94 -11.33 -2.86
CA GLY A 10 4.00 -10.38 -3.10
C GLY A 10 3.57 -9.13 -3.86
N ILE A 11 4.55 -8.44 -4.42
CA ILE A 11 4.34 -7.18 -5.12
C ILE A 11 3.63 -7.41 -6.46
N VAL A 12 2.52 -6.72 -6.65
CA VAL A 12 1.75 -6.71 -7.90
C VAL A 12 2.24 -5.59 -8.82
N HIS A 13 2.38 -4.38 -8.27
CA HIS A 13 2.84 -3.21 -9.01
C HIS A 13 3.62 -2.27 -8.10
N LYS A 14 4.67 -1.66 -8.63
CA LYS A 14 5.43 -0.62 -7.96
C LYS A 14 6.01 0.36 -8.96
N GLU A 15 6.13 1.60 -8.55
CA GLU A 15 6.78 2.63 -9.34
C GLU A 15 7.35 3.74 -8.47
N PHE A 16 8.41 4.36 -8.95
CA PHE A 16 8.97 5.59 -8.38
C PHE A 16 8.38 6.78 -9.14
N VAL A 17 7.77 7.69 -8.40
CA VAL A 17 7.19 8.89 -8.98
C VAL A 17 8.30 9.92 -9.23
N PRO A 18 8.40 10.48 -10.43
CA PRO A 18 9.37 11.54 -10.72
C PRO A 18 9.24 12.73 -9.74
N PRO A 19 10.33 13.43 -9.41
CA PRO A 19 10.31 14.52 -8.45
C PRO A 19 9.40 15.69 -8.83
N ASP A 20 9.23 15.92 -10.11
CA ASP A 20 8.42 17.00 -10.71
C ASP A 20 6.95 16.59 -10.94
N GLN A 21 6.63 15.34 -10.68
CA GLN A 21 5.26 14.82 -10.84
C GLN A 21 4.41 15.12 -9.62
N THR A 22 3.33 15.85 -9.82
CA THR A 22 2.32 16.09 -8.80
C THR A 22 1.44 14.85 -8.62
N ASP A 23 1.30 14.40 -7.37
CA ASP A 23 0.37 13.33 -7.00
C ASP A 23 -1.06 13.89 -6.92
N ASN A 24 -1.72 13.90 -8.06
CA ASN A 24 -3.11 14.31 -8.19
C ASN A 24 -3.98 13.15 -8.72
N ALA A 25 -5.29 13.37 -8.78
CA ALA A 25 -6.24 12.35 -9.22
C ALA A 25 -5.94 11.83 -10.64
N ALA A 26 -5.54 12.70 -11.56
CA ALA A 26 -5.22 12.30 -12.94
C ALA A 26 -4.01 11.37 -12.98
N PHE A 27 -2.94 11.72 -12.26
CA PHE A 27 -1.77 10.87 -12.13
C PHE A 27 -2.11 9.54 -11.46
N TYR A 28 -2.89 9.57 -10.37
CA TYR A 28 -3.27 8.36 -9.65
C TYR A 28 -4.11 7.41 -10.52
N VAL A 29 -4.99 7.93 -11.37
CA VAL A 29 -5.73 7.11 -12.34
C VAL A 29 -4.78 6.42 -13.32
N GLU A 30 -3.72 7.08 -13.78
CA GLU A 30 -2.70 6.43 -14.63
C GLU A 30 -1.95 5.33 -13.88
N VAL A 31 -1.67 5.52 -12.59
CA VAL A 31 -1.11 4.47 -11.73
C VAL A 31 -2.05 3.27 -11.64
N LEU A 32 -3.35 3.51 -11.45
CA LEU A 32 -4.36 2.45 -11.38
C LEU A 32 -4.51 1.70 -12.71
N LYS A 33 -4.36 2.36 -13.85
CA LYS A 33 -4.33 1.70 -15.16
C LYS A 33 -3.16 0.70 -15.25
N ARG A 34 -1.98 1.12 -14.84
CA ARG A 34 -0.79 0.25 -14.81
C ARG A 34 -0.92 -0.88 -13.78
N LEU A 35 -1.47 -0.59 -12.60
CA LEU A 35 -1.80 -1.60 -11.60
C LEU A 35 -2.75 -2.66 -12.19
N ARG A 36 -3.79 -2.21 -12.88
CA ARG A 36 -4.78 -3.08 -13.51
C ARG A 36 -4.13 -4.04 -14.51
N GLU A 37 -3.26 -3.52 -15.38
CA GLU A 37 -2.55 -4.34 -16.35
C GLU A 37 -1.60 -5.35 -15.70
N ASN A 38 -0.86 -4.92 -14.68
CA ASN A 38 0.02 -5.81 -13.92
C ASN A 38 -0.76 -6.86 -13.11
N GLY A 39 -1.92 -6.49 -12.56
CA GLY A 39 -2.82 -7.42 -11.87
C GLY A 39 -3.32 -8.54 -12.80
N ARG A 40 -3.77 -8.19 -13.99
CA ARG A 40 -4.16 -9.17 -15.01
C ARG A 40 -3.05 -10.16 -15.34
N ARG A 41 -1.84 -9.66 -15.48
CA ARG A 41 -0.68 -10.46 -15.89
C ARG A 41 -0.15 -11.32 -14.75
N ARG A 42 -0.05 -10.77 -13.53
CA ARG A 42 0.57 -11.44 -12.37
C ARG A 42 -0.40 -12.30 -11.57
N ARG A 43 -1.68 -11.99 -11.61
CA ARG A 43 -2.74 -12.66 -10.86
C ARG A 43 -3.93 -13.03 -11.74
N PRO A 44 -3.70 -13.78 -12.84
CA PRO A 44 -4.73 -14.03 -13.85
C PRO A 44 -5.99 -14.70 -13.29
N ASN A 45 -5.85 -15.63 -12.34
CA ASN A 45 -7.00 -16.32 -11.74
C ASN A 45 -7.86 -15.39 -10.90
N GLN A 46 -7.23 -14.62 -10.01
CA GLN A 46 -7.93 -13.64 -9.17
C GLN A 46 -8.59 -12.56 -10.02
N TRP A 47 -7.91 -12.14 -11.07
CA TRP A 47 -8.43 -11.16 -12.01
C TRP A 47 -9.66 -11.69 -12.75
N ARG A 48 -9.56 -12.88 -13.32
CA ARG A 48 -10.64 -13.52 -14.10
C ARG A 48 -11.88 -13.77 -13.24
N ASN A 49 -11.68 -14.18 -12.00
CA ASN A 49 -12.76 -14.49 -11.06
C ASN A 49 -13.25 -13.26 -10.28
N ASN A 50 -12.64 -12.10 -10.49
CA ASN A 50 -12.94 -10.85 -9.77
C ASN A 50 -12.94 -11.02 -8.22
N THR A 51 -11.96 -11.76 -7.71
CA THR A 51 -11.85 -12.10 -6.27
C THR A 51 -10.84 -11.22 -5.53
N TRP A 52 -10.47 -10.08 -6.08
CA TRP A 52 -9.52 -9.14 -5.49
C TRP A 52 -10.19 -7.84 -5.08
N LEU A 53 -9.64 -7.21 -4.07
CA LEU A 53 -10.09 -5.93 -3.54
C LEU A 53 -8.91 -4.97 -3.53
N LEU A 54 -9.15 -3.71 -3.86
CA LEU A 54 -8.16 -2.65 -3.70
C LEU A 54 -8.31 -2.02 -2.31
N HIS A 55 -7.20 -1.94 -1.59
CA HIS A 55 -7.09 -1.13 -0.39
C HIS A 55 -6.15 0.03 -0.64
N HIS A 56 -6.62 1.25 -0.41
CA HIS A 56 -5.84 2.48 -0.37
C HIS A 56 -6.38 3.39 0.74
N ASP A 57 -5.59 4.37 1.13
CA ASP A 57 -6.01 5.35 2.14
C ASP A 57 -6.96 6.41 1.57
N ASN A 58 -7.33 7.36 2.42
CA ASN A 58 -8.24 8.45 2.06
C ASN A 58 -7.53 9.70 1.52
N ALA A 59 -6.35 9.55 0.90
CA ALA A 59 -5.66 10.68 0.29
C ALA A 59 -6.56 11.41 -0.72
N PRO A 60 -6.43 12.74 -0.89
CA PRO A 60 -7.29 13.51 -1.80
C PRO A 60 -7.34 12.95 -3.23
N ALA A 61 -6.21 12.50 -3.76
CA ALA A 61 -6.15 11.86 -5.09
C ALA A 61 -6.95 10.56 -5.16
N HIS A 62 -6.98 9.79 -4.06
CA HIS A 62 -7.71 8.52 -3.98
C HIS A 62 -9.23 8.75 -3.83
N ALA A 63 -9.62 9.76 -3.08
CA ALA A 63 -11.02 10.10 -2.83
C ALA A 63 -11.68 10.94 -3.95
N ALA A 64 -10.92 11.45 -4.90
CA ALA A 64 -11.39 12.31 -5.96
C ALA A 64 -12.45 11.63 -6.85
N LEU A 65 -13.37 12.42 -7.38
CA LEU A 65 -14.44 11.93 -8.25
C LEU A 65 -13.90 11.20 -9.49
N LEU A 66 -12.85 11.72 -10.09
CA LEU A 66 -12.18 11.11 -11.25
C LEU A 66 -11.70 9.68 -10.93
N THR A 67 -11.05 9.52 -9.78
CA THR A 67 -10.56 8.22 -9.30
C THR A 67 -11.72 7.25 -9.05
N ARG A 68 -12.76 7.70 -8.34
CA ARG A 68 -13.95 6.88 -8.06
C ARG A 68 -14.65 6.42 -9.32
N ARG A 69 -14.80 7.30 -10.32
CA ARG A 69 -15.37 6.94 -11.62
C ARG A 69 -14.54 5.86 -12.30
N PHE A 70 -13.22 6.04 -12.37
CA PHE A 70 -12.34 5.03 -12.97
C PHE A 70 -12.48 3.66 -12.29
N LEU A 71 -12.50 3.64 -10.97
CA LEU A 71 -12.67 2.40 -10.20
C LEU A 71 -14.01 1.72 -10.50
N THR A 72 -15.09 2.47 -10.52
CA THR A 72 -16.43 1.95 -10.83
C THR A 72 -16.51 1.43 -12.26
N ASP A 73 -16.05 2.21 -13.23
CA ASP A 73 -16.12 1.86 -14.66
C ASP A 73 -15.29 0.60 -14.99
N ASN A 74 -14.29 0.30 -14.16
CA ASN A 74 -13.43 -0.87 -14.34
C ASN A 74 -13.73 -2.01 -13.35
N ASN A 75 -14.85 -1.96 -12.63
CA ASN A 75 -15.25 -2.97 -11.64
C ASN A 75 -14.19 -3.23 -10.57
N MET A 76 -13.48 -2.20 -10.14
CA MET A 76 -12.47 -2.26 -9.09
C MET A 76 -13.12 -1.93 -7.74
N THR A 77 -13.33 -2.95 -6.92
CA THR A 77 -13.93 -2.79 -5.59
C THR A 77 -12.88 -2.32 -4.59
N VAL A 78 -13.19 -1.28 -3.84
CA VAL A 78 -12.31 -0.70 -2.82
C VAL A 78 -12.77 -1.13 -1.42
N THR A 79 -11.83 -1.58 -0.61
CA THR A 79 -12.05 -1.83 0.81
C THR A 79 -12.06 -0.50 1.56
N PRO A 80 -13.06 -0.23 2.42
CA PRO A 80 -13.08 0.98 3.23
C PRO A 80 -11.85 1.12 4.12
N HIS A 81 -11.37 2.36 4.26
CA HIS A 81 -10.27 2.70 5.16
C HIS A 81 -10.74 3.80 6.14
N PRO A 82 -10.70 3.56 7.45
CA PRO A 82 -11.11 4.54 8.44
C PRO A 82 -10.20 5.78 8.41
N PRO A 83 -10.73 6.98 8.70
CA PRO A 83 -9.91 8.18 8.79
C PRO A 83 -8.82 8.07 9.86
N TYR A 84 -7.66 8.67 9.60
CA TYR A 84 -6.52 8.75 10.54
C TYR A 84 -6.04 7.40 11.07
N SER A 85 -6.19 6.34 10.30
CA SER A 85 -5.92 4.96 10.73
C SER A 85 -4.69 4.37 10.01
N HIS A 86 -3.52 5.00 10.17
CA HIS A 86 -2.26 4.50 9.58
C HIS A 86 -1.93 3.08 10.05
N ASP A 87 -2.35 2.70 11.25
CA ASP A 87 -2.18 1.36 11.80
C ASP A 87 -2.87 0.28 10.97
N LEU A 88 -3.88 0.65 10.20
CA LEU A 88 -4.67 -0.23 9.33
C LEU A 88 -4.23 -0.17 7.87
N ALA A 89 -3.14 0.52 7.56
CA ALA A 89 -2.56 0.59 6.21
C ALA A 89 -1.34 -0.35 6.11
N PRO A 90 -1.42 -1.47 5.38
CA PRO A 90 -0.32 -2.42 5.27
C PRO A 90 0.98 -1.79 4.76
N SER A 91 0.92 -0.83 3.87
CA SER A 91 2.10 -0.10 3.41
C SER A 91 2.80 0.63 4.56
N ASP A 92 2.05 1.22 5.48
CA ASP A 92 2.59 2.04 6.57
C ASP A 92 3.23 1.20 7.69
N PHE A 93 2.70 0.04 7.99
CA PHE A 93 3.28 -0.79 9.05
C PHE A 93 4.22 -1.91 8.55
N PHE A 94 4.23 -2.21 7.26
CA PHE A 94 5.05 -3.30 6.70
C PHE A 94 6.13 -2.81 5.74
N ILE A 95 5.78 -2.16 4.62
CA ILE A 95 6.75 -1.76 3.57
C ILE A 95 7.60 -0.57 4.02
N LEU A 96 6.97 0.53 4.45
CA LEU A 96 7.65 1.76 4.79
C LEU A 96 8.67 1.62 5.91
N PRO A 97 8.39 0.89 7.03
CA PRO A 97 9.40 0.69 8.07
C PRO A 97 10.64 -0.04 7.57
N LYS A 98 10.48 -1.04 6.70
CA LYS A 98 11.61 -1.79 6.14
C LYS A 98 12.49 -0.92 5.25
N LEU A 99 11.88 -0.08 4.43
CA LEU A 99 12.60 0.89 3.62
C LEU A 99 13.31 1.93 4.49
N LYS A 100 12.59 2.52 5.45
CA LYS A 100 13.15 3.54 6.35
C LYS A 100 14.36 3.04 7.14
N ILE A 101 14.33 1.84 7.68
CA ILE A 101 15.44 1.28 8.45
C ILE A 101 16.72 1.20 7.59
N LYS A 102 16.60 0.76 6.36
CA LYS A 102 17.74 0.62 5.46
C LYS A 102 18.25 1.96 4.93
N LEU A 103 17.34 2.85 4.56
CA LEU A 103 17.68 4.15 3.99
C LEU A 103 18.26 5.11 5.05
N LYS A 104 17.79 5.06 6.29
CA LYS A 104 18.19 5.97 7.37
C LYS A 104 19.67 5.86 7.76
N ARG A 105 20.32 4.73 7.50
CA ARG A 105 21.69 4.44 7.88
C ARG A 105 22.73 4.83 6.82
N ARG A 106 22.28 5.34 5.69
CA ARG A 106 23.15 5.65 4.55
C ARG A 106 22.93 7.08 4.07
N ARG A 107 24.01 7.70 3.57
CA ARG A 107 23.90 8.95 2.83
C ARG A 107 23.84 8.62 1.36
N PHE A 108 22.87 9.19 0.67
CA PHE A 108 22.69 9.03 -0.76
C PHE A 108 22.99 10.34 -1.45
N GLN A 109 23.66 10.26 -2.59
CA GLN A 109 24.01 11.42 -3.39
C GLN A 109 23.01 11.66 -4.51
N THR A 110 22.37 10.59 -5.00
CA THR A 110 21.44 10.65 -6.11
C THR A 110 20.12 9.94 -5.78
N LEU A 111 19.09 10.28 -6.55
CA LEU A 111 17.78 9.62 -6.46
C LEU A 111 17.87 8.15 -6.92
N GLU A 112 18.68 7.88 -7.91
CA GLU A 112 18.92 6.55 -8.45
C GLU A 112 19.50 5.60 -7.39
N GLU A 113 20.39 6.08 -6.54
CA GLU A 113 20.93 5.32 -5.41
C GLU A 113 19.82 4.94 -4.42
N ILE A 114 18.93 5.88 -4.09
CA ILE A 114 17.79 5.63 -3.21
C ILE A 114 16.85 4.60 -3.84
N GLN A 115 16.57 4.72 -5.11
CA GLN A 115 15.72 3.77 -5.85
C GLN A 115 16.34 2.38 -5.89
N GLY A 116 17.65 2.28 -6.16
CA GLY A 116 18.38 1.03 -6.16
C GLY A 116 18.36 0.32 -4.82
N GLU A 117 18.62 1.05 -3.72
CA GLU A 117 18.56 0.49 -2.36
C GLU A 117 17.13 0.08 -1.98
N SER A 118 16.14 0.89 -2.32
CA SER A 118 14.74 0.53 -2.09
C SER A 118 14.37 -0.75 -2.83
N GLN A 119 14.79 -0.87 -4.08
CA GLN A 119 14.58 -2.08 -4.87
C GLN A 119 15.27 -3.30 -4.25
N ALA A 120 16.50 -3.15 -3.76
CA ALA A 120 17.24 -4.22 -3.10
C ALA A 120 16.50 -4.71 -1.85
N VAL A 121 15.97 -3.79 -1.03
CA VAL A 121 15.15 -4.15 0.15
C VAL A 121 13.90 -4.93 -0.27
N LEU A 122 13.19 -4.46 -1.27
CA LEU A 122 11.97 -5.13 -1.74
C LEU A 122 12.26 -6.52 -2.29
N ASN A 123 13.40 -6.71 -2.94
CA ASN A 123 13.83 -8.02 -3.46
C ASN A 123 14.15 -9.04 -2.37
N THR A 124 14.40 -8.61 -1.13
CA THR A 124 14.59 -9.51 0.01
C THR A 124 13.30 -10.10 0.55
N LEU A 125 12.15 -9.50 0.23
CA LEU A 125 10.85 -9.93 0.72
C LEU A 125 10.39 -11.20 0.02
N ARG A 126 9.97 -12.17 0.81
CA ARG A 126 9.46 -13.46 0.36
C ARG A 126 7.95 -13.54 0.59
N GLU A 127 7.29 -14.51 -0.03
CA GLU A 127 5.84 -14.70 0.09
C GLU A 127 5.38 -14.81 1.55
N ASN A 128 6.11 -15.55 2.39
CA ASN A 128 5.77 -15.66 3.81
C ASN A 128 5.80 -14.33 4.57
N ASN A 129 6.64 -13.37 4.16
CA ASN A 129 6.64 -12.02 4.75
C ASN A 129 5.33 -11.28 4.43
N PHE A 130 4.84 -11.42 3.20
CA PHE A 130 3.55 -10.82 2.81
C PHE A 130 2.38 -11.51 3.50
N GLN A 131 2.39 -12.83 3.60
CA GLN A 131 1.38 -13.59 4.34
C GLN A 131 1.30 -13.16 5.81
N GLU A 132 2.45 -12.99 6.47
CA GLU A 132 2.50 -12.51 7.86
C GLU A 132 2.00 -11.06 7.98
N CYS A 133 2.30 -10.21 7.00
CA CYS A 133 1.75 -8.85 6.93
C CYS A 133 0.21 -8.87 6.94
N PHE A 134 -0.40 -9.71 6.13
CA PHE A 134 -1.86 -9.81 6.06
C PHE A 134 -2.49 -10.43 7.31
N LYS A 135 -1.82 -11.40 7.96
CA LYS A 135 -2.24 -11.89 9.28
C LYS A 135 -2.22 -10.78 10.34
N ASN A 136 -1.17 -9.97 10.34
CA ASN A 136 -1.07 -8.82 11.23
C ASN A 136 -2.12 -7.77 10.93
N TRP A 137 -2.46 -7.55 9.67
CA TRP A 137 -3.52 -6.65 9.26
C TRP A 137 -4.88 -7.09 9.81
N HIS A 138 -5.22 -8.39 9.72
CA HIS A 138 -6.42 -8.95 10.34
C HIS A 138 -6.44 -8.71 11.85
N ARG A 139 -5.35 -9.01 12.55
CA ARG A 139 -5.25 -8.76 14.00
C ARG A 139 -5.46 -7.29 14.36
N ARG A 140 -4.95 -6.37 13.55
CA ARG A 140 -5.13 -4.93 13.75
C ARG A 140 -6.59 -4.52 13.57
N TRP A 141 -7.27 -5.06 12.57
CA TRP A 141 -8.70 -4.85 12.38
C TRP A 141 -9.52 -5.40 13.54
N ASP A 142 -9.22 -6.61 14.00
CA ASP A 142 -9.89 -7.22 15.16
C ASP A 142 -9.75 -6.35 16.40
N ARG A 143 -8.55 -5.83 16.67
CA ARG A 143 -8.31 -4.90 17.77
C ARG A 143 -9.06 -3.58 17.61
N CYS A 144 -9.11 -3.04 16.41
CA CYS A 144 -9.85 -1.82 16.11
C CYS A 144 -11.34 -2.00 16.40
N GLN A 145 -11.91 -3.13 16.01
CA GLN A 145 -13.31 -3.46 16.29
C GLN A 145 -13.55 -3.67 17.78
N ALA A 146 -12.66 -4.38 18.47
CA ALA A 146 -12.77 -4.63 19.92
C ALA A 146 -12.65 -3.35 20.74
N SER A 147 -11.90 -2.35 20.26
CA SER A 147 -11.75 -1.03 20.91
C SER A 147 -12.79 0.00 20.42
N GLU A 148 -13.78 -0.43 19.66
CA GLU A 148 -14.82 0.45 19.10
C GLU A 148 -14.25 1.63 18.29
N GLY A 149 -13.10 1.41 17.64
CA GLY A 149 -12.40 2.42 16.84
C GLY A 149 -11.42 3.30 17.63
N ASP A 150 -11.27 3.12 18.92
CA ASP A 150 -10.25 3.80 19.70
C ASP A 150 -8.84 3.35 19.32
N TYR A 151 -7.85 4.22 19.57
CA TYR A 151 -6.46 3.91 19.28
C TYR A 151 -5.93 2.76 20.15
N PHE A 152 -5.30 1.78 19.56
CA PHE A 152 -4.78 0.60 20.25
C PHE A 152 -3.25 0.41 20.19
N GLY A 153 -2.52 1.29 19.54
CA GLY A 153 -1.07 1.26 19.49
C GLY A 153 -0.42 0.20 18.60
N GLY A 154 -1.18 -0.43 17.72
CA GLY A 154 -0.66 -1.47 16.82
C GLY A 154 -0.11 -2.70 17.56
N ASP A 155 1.00 -3.26 17.09
CA ASP A 155 1.63 -4.45 17.65
C ASP A 155 2.67 -4.14 18.74
N ALA A 156 3.02 -2.88 18.91
CA ALA A 156 4.04 -2.45 19.86
C ALA A 156 3.54 -2.31 21.32
N GLY A 157 2.33 -2.83 21.59
CA GLY A 157 1.66 -2.64 22.87
C GLY A 157 0.94 -1.30 22.96
N PRO A 158 0.33 -1.02 24.10
CA PRO A 158 -0.47 0.18 24.25
C PRO A 158 0.39 1.43 24.12
N LYS A 159 -0.02 2.29 23.24
CA LYS A 159 0.56 3.62 23.07
C LYS A 159 -0.54 4.65 23.16
N TYR A 160 -0.26 5.66 23.84
CA TYR A 160 -1.24 6.63 24.23
C TYR A 160 -1.05 7.87 23.44
N LEU A 161 -1.51 7.87 22.25
CA LEU A 161 -1.51 9.04 21.40
C LEU A 161 -2.92 9.58 21.35
N ARG A 162 -3.05 10.80 21.76
CA ARG A 162 -4.31 11.52 21.76
C ARG A 162 -4.14 12.84 21.07
#